data_41049a4a3c376568582ea4bc6dcc1b9f
#
_entry.id   41049a4a3c376568582ea4bc6dcc1b9f
#
_cell.length_a   1.000
_cell.length_b   1.000
_cell.length_c   1.000
_cell.angle_alpha   90.00
_cell.angle_beta   90.00
_cell.angle_gamma   90.00
#
_symmetry.space_group_name_H-M   'P 1'
#
loop_
_entity.id
_entity.type
_entity.pdbx_description
1 polymer ?
#
loop_
_entity_poly.entity_id
_entity_poly.type
_entity_poly.pdbx_seq_one_letter_code
_entity_poly.pdbx_strand_id
1 'polypeptide(L)'
;MEKKLDFTHEVTVPEMLAARDHRVELQQDFIARFHHPVICFMLNIPGPHKVGEDFYWAFETGLQRIEHCLDQNDIQIEAEKKEVELTGYVYYASVDAEAIRVKELMCLIEDADRLGRIFDIDVIRKDGQKVSREEFGMPPRKCLMCEEEAHLCARNRTHAVPDMVAEIHRIIEAAR
;
A
#
# COMPACT_ATOMS: atom_id res chain seq x y z
N MET A 1 -7.46 16.23 18.96
CA MET A 1 -8.81 16.05 18.36
C MET A 1 -8.65 15.15 17.17
N GLU A 2 -9.11 13.89 17.25
CA GLU A 2 -9.10 13.01 16.09
C GLU A 2 -10.03 13.58 15.04
N LYS A 3 -9.51 13.78 13.84
CA LYS A 3 -10.28 14.26 12.67
C LYS A 3 -11.28 13.16 12.31
N LYS A 4 -12.55 13.39 12.61
CA LYS A 4 -13.60 12.42 12.23
C LYS A 4 -13.72 12.42 10.71
N LEU A 5 -13.32 11.32 10.07
CA LEU A 5 -13.42 11.16 8.62
C LEU A 5 -14.89 11.02 8.20
N ASP A 6 -15.23 11.65 7.10
CA ASP A 6 -16.52 11.42 6.43
C ASP A 6 -16.39 10.23 5.48
N PHE A 7 -16.87 9.07 5.88
CA PHE A 7 -16.83 7.84 5.08
C PHE A 7 -17.74 7.85 3.86
N THR A 8 -18.62 8.85 3.75
CA THR A 8 -19.50 9.01 2.58
C THR A 8 -18.87 9.89 1.48
N HIS A 9 -17.71 10.50 1.76
CA HIS A 9 -17.03 11.36 0.80
C HIS A 9 -16.59 10.57 -0.44
N GLU A 10 -16.94 11.07 -1.61
CA GLU A 10 -16.46 10.59 -2.89
C GLU A 10 -15.23 11.40 -3.33
N VAL A 11 -14.09 10.75 -3.30
CA VAL A 11 -12.82 11.37 -3.66
C VAL A 11 -12.79 11.67 -5.15
N THR A 12 -12.50 12.91 -5.50
CA THR A 12 -12.41 13.39 -6.87
C THR A 12 -11.03 13.11 -7.48
N VAL A 13 -10.93 13.17 -8.81
CA VAL A 13 -9.65 13.03 -9.52
C VAL A 13 -8.63 14.08 -9.09
N PRO A 14 -8.97 15.39 -8.96
CA PRO A 14 -8.01 16.38 -8.44
C PRO A 14 -7.49 16.05 -7.03
N GLU A 15 -8.34 15.58 -6.11
CA GLU A 15 -7.91 15.18 -4.76
C GLU A 15 -6.95 13.99 -4.81
N MET A 16 -7.21 13.00 -5.67
CA MET A 16 -6.30 11.85 -5.85
C MET A 16 -4.95 12.25 -6.45
N LEU A 17 -4.93 13.21 -7.39
CA LEU A 17 -3.68 13.73 -7.96
C LEU A 17 -2.89 14.48 -6.89
N ALA A 18 -3.53 15.37 -6.12
CA ALA A 18 -2.89 16.09 -5.03
C ALA A 18 -2.32 15.13 -3.96
N ALA A 19 -3.07 14.09 -3.59
CA ALA A 19 -2.59 13.07 -2.65
C ALA A 19 -1.39 12.28 -3.20
N ARG A 20 -1.36 12.02 -4.50
CA ARG A 20 -0.22 11.37 -5.17
C ARG A 20 1.02 12.26 -5.14
N ASP A 21 0.88 13.52 -5.46
CA ASP A 21 2.00 14.50 -5.45
C ASP A 21 2.55 14.65 -4.03
N HIS A 22 1.67 14.80 -3.04
CA HIS A 22 2.04 14.83 -1.63
C HIS A 22 2.82 13.57 -1.18
N ARG A 23 2.41 12.37 -1.62
CA ARG A 23 3.15 11.14 -1.33
C ARG A 23 4.58 11.17 -1.87
N VAL A 24 4.75 11.64 -3.11
CA VAL A 24 6.07 11.75 -3.73
C VAL A 24 6.94 12.74 -2.96
N GLU A 25 6.40 13.88 -2.57
CA GLU A 25 7.10 14.89 -1.76
C GLU A 25 7.58 14.30 -0.41
N LEU A 26 6.70 13.57 0.30
CA LEU A 26 7.06 12.93 1.56
C LEU A 26 8.12 11.82 1.38
N GLN A 27 8.02 11.02 0.34
CA GLN A 27 9.04 10.01 0.03
C GLN A 27 10.40 10.67 -0.20
N GLN A 28 10.44 11.77 -0.96
CA GLN A 28 11.67 12.53 -1.22
C GLN A 28 12.22 13.19 0.06
N ASP A 29 11.35 13.75 0.92
CA ASP A 29 11.76 14.32 2.20
C ASP A 29 12.38 13.27 3.11
N PHE A 30 11.76 12.09 3.22
CA PHE A 30 12.30 10.98 4.00
C PHE A 30 13.67 10.53 3.49
N ILE A 31 13.82 10.37 2.17
CA ILE A 31 15.10 10.00 1.55
C ILE A 31 16.17 11.06 1.83
N ALA A 32 15.84 12.34 1.66
CA ALA A 32 16.78 13.44 1.86
C ALA A 32 17.24 13.57 3.33
N ARG A 33 16.34 13.27 4.29
CA ARG A 33 16.63 13.42 5.72
C ARG A 33 17.33 12.22 6.32
N PHE A 34 16.94 11.01 5.93
CA PHE A 34 17.39 9.78 6.59
C PHE A 34 18.35 8.95 5.74
N HIS A 35 18.45 9.20 4.44
CA HIS A 35 19.38 8.54 3.52
C HIS A 35 19.20 7.01 3.42
N HIS A 36 17.99 6.52 3.67
CA HIS A 36 17.61 5.11 3.58
C HIS A 36 16.47 4.90 2.58
N PRO A 37 16.23 3.66 2.12
CA PRO A 37 15.01 3.34 1.38
C PRO A 37 13.75 3.63 2.20
N VAL A 38 12.66 3.93 1.49
CA VAL A 38 11.38 4.26 2.11
C VAL A 38 10.34 3.22 1.71
N ILE A 39 9.70 2.60 2.71
CA ILE A 39 8.47 1.84 2.53
C ILE A 39 7.32 2.83 2.45
N CYS A 40 6.45 2.67 1.45
CA CYS A 40 5.18 3.40 1.35
C CYS A 40 4.07 2.38 1.23
N PHE A 41 3.26 2.24 2.26
CA PHE A 41 2.17 1.27 2.34
C PHE A 41 0.81 1.97 2.29
N MET A 42 -0.07 1.44 1.46
CA MET A 42 -1.48 1.84 1.36
C MET A 42 -2.34 0.63 0.98
N LEU A 43 -3.65 0.83 0.96
CA LEU A 43 -4.58 -0.14 0.40
C LEU A 43 -4.90 0.20 -1.06
N ASN A 44 -4.99 -0.82 -1.90
CA ASN A 44 -5.46 -0.68 -3.28
C ASN A 44 -6.99 -0.81 -3.32
N ILE A 45 -7.70 0.30 -3.06
CA ILE A 45 -9.16 0.36 -3.07
C ILE A 45 -9.64 1.05 -4.35
N PRO A 46 -10.36 0.35 -5.25
CA PRO A 46 -10.95 0.96 -6.44
C PRO A 46 -12.16 1.83 -6.09
N GLY A 47 -12.53 2.71 -7.02
CA GLY A 47 -13.69 3.59 -6.85
C GLY A 47 -13.40 4.85 -6.02
N PRO A 48 -14.44 5.68 -5.79
CA PRO A 48 -14.27 6.98 -5.16
C PRO A 48 -14.23 6.94 -3.62
N HIS A 49 -14.75 5.90 -2.98
CA HIS A 49 -14.72 5.76 -1.52
C HIS A 49 -13.43 5.09 -1.08
N LYS A 50 -12.55 5.83 -0.39
CA LYS A 50 -11.20 5.38 -0.03
C LYS A 50 -11.03 5.07 1.45
N VAL A 51 -12.01 5.42 2.27
CA VAL A 51 -11.97 5.27 3.73
C VAL A 51 -13.22 4.57 4.26
N GLY A 52 -13.07 3.85 5.37
CA GLY A 52 -14.11 3.10 6.03
C GLY A 52 -13.54 2.33 7.21
N GLU A 53 -14.37 1.89 8.16
CA GLU A 53 -13.92 1.17 9.36
C GLU A 53 -13.24 -0.16 9.02
N ASP A 54 -13.74 -0.88 8.03
CA ASP A 54 -13.18 -2.14 7.56
C ASP A 54 -11.87 -1.92 6.80
N PHE A 55 -11.78 -0.87 5.97
CA PHE A 55 -10.54 -0.48 5.31
C PHE A 55 -9.48 -0.05 6.33
N TYR A 56 -9.89 0.68 7.37
CA TYR A 56 -8.96 1.06 8.44
C TYR A 56 -8.43 -0.16 9.19
N TRP A 57 -9.30 -1.13 9.51
CA TRP A 57 -8.90 -2.38 10.11
C TRP A 57 -7.90 -3.17 9.23
N ALA A 58 -8.17 -3.25 7.92
CA ALA A 58 -7.27 -3.92 6.98
C ALA A 58 -5.92 -3.21 6.89
N PHE A 59 -5.91 -1.87 6.91
CA PHE A 59 -4.69 -1.07 6.92
C PHE A 59 -3.88 -1.30 8.19
N GLU A 60 -4.48 -1.23 9.39
CA GLU A 60 -3.80 -1.49 10.65
C GLU A 60 -3.26 -2.94 10.71
N THR A 61 -4.00 -3.91 10.18
CA THR A 61 -3.53 -5.29 10.07
C THR A 61 -2.30 -5.41 9.15
N GLY A 62 -2.32 -4.72 8.02
CA GLY A 62 -1.18 -4.67 7.10
C GLY A 62 0.04 -3.99 7.73
N LEU A 63 -0.17 -2.90 8.45
CA LEU A 63 0.88 -2.20 9.19
C LEU A 63 1.54 -3.11 10.24
N GLN A 64 0.76 -3.81 11.05
CA GLN A 64 1.26 -4.79 12.02
C GLN A 64 2.09 -5.89 11.37
N ARG A 65 1.67 -6.40 10.19
CA ARG A 65 2.45 -7.39 9.43
C ARG A 65 3.79 -6.84 8.96
N ILE A 66 3.82 -5.58 8.51
CA ILE A 66 5.05 -4.90 8.08
C ILE A 66 6.00 -4.74 9.27
N GLU A 67 5.53 -4.18 10.38
CA GLU A 67 6.32 -3.98 11.60
C GLU A 67 6.89 -5.29 12.13
N HIS A 68 6.05 -6.32 12.22
CA HIS A 68 6.48 -7.66 12.65
C HIS A 68 7.52 -8.26 11.70
N CYS A 69 7.34 -8.12 10.39
CA CYS A 69 8.29 -8.63 9.40
C CYS A 69 9.64 -7.92 9.50
N LEU A 70 9.66 -6.62 9.70
CA LEU A 70 10.90 -5.84 9.88
C LEU A 70 11.62 -6.26 11.16
N ASP A 71 10.90 -6.40 12.27
CA ASP A 71 11.43 -6.87 13.55
C ASP A 71 12.06 -8.26 13.44
N GLN A 72 11.34 -9.22 12.82
CA GLN A 72 11.82 -10.59 12.60
C GLN A 72 13.07 -10.69 11.70
N ASN A 73 13.36 -9.65 10.93
CA ASN A 73 14.53 -9.57 10.03
C ASN A 73 15.61 -8.63 10.52
N ASP A 74 15.52 -8.14 11.77
CA ASP A 74 16.47 -7.20 12.39
C ASP A 74 16.64 -5.91 11.57
N ILE A 75 15.55 -5.43 10.92
CA ILE A 75 15.54 -4.20 10.13
C ILE A 75 15.01 -3.05 11.00
N GLN A 76 15.86 -2.04 11.22
CA GLN A 76 15.49 -0.88 12.02
C GLN A 76 14.69 0.14 11.21
N ILE A 77 13.65 0.68 11.85
CA ILE A 77 12.89 1.82 11.34
C ILE A 77 13.54 3.08 11.93
N GLU A 78 14.15 3.91 11.07
CA GLU A 78 14.79 5.17 11.47
C GLU A 78 13.78 6.30 11.67
N ALA A 79 12.72 6.30 10.87
CA ALA A 79 11.63 7.26 10.95
C ALA A 79 10.38 6.68 10.33
N GLU A 80 9.23 7.09 10.86
CA GLU A 80 7.94 6.66 10.33
C GLU A 80 6.90 7.79 10.40
N LYS A 81 5.88 7.68 9.57
CA LYS A 81 4.72 8.57 9.55
C LYS A 81 3.49 7.83 9.06
N LYS A 82 2.38 8.01 9.76
CA LYS A 82 1.06 7.54 9.34
C LYS A 82 0.16 8.72 9.00
N GLU A 83 -0.50 8.67 7.87
CA GLU A 83 -1.49 9.66 7.44
C GLU A 83 -2.85 9.02 7.27
N VAL A 84 -3.88 9.70 7.75
CA VAL A 84 -5.29 9.30 7.71
C VAL A 84 -6.06 10.43 7.07
N GLU A 85 -6.31 10.31 5.77
CA GLU A 85 -6.97 11.35 4.96
C GLU A 85 -8.16 10.75 4.18
N LEU A 86 -9.03 11.60 3.64
CA LEU A 86 -10.18 11.15 2.84
C LEU A 86 -9.76 10.37 1.57
N THR A 87 -8.53 10.61 1.09
CA THR A 87 -7.94 9.92 -0.05
C THR A 87 -7.37 8.53 0.29
N GLY A 88 -7.43 8.12 1.55
CA GLY A 88 -7.00 6.82 2.06
C GLY A 88 -6.03 6.91 3.23
N TYR A 89 -5.55 5.75 3.63
CA TYR A 89 -4.57 5.56 4.70
C TYR A 89 -3.20 5.31 4.08
N VAL A 90 -2.17 6.00 4.57
CA VAL A 90 -0.80 5.83 4.08
C VAL A 90 0.17 5.73 5.24
N TYR A 91 1.08 4.77 5.17
CA TYR A 91 2.20 4.65 6.09
C TYR A 91 3.52 4.76 5.35
N TYR A 92 4.45 5.50 5.93
CA TYR A 92 5.81 5.70 5.44
C TYR A 92 6.79 5.24 6.50
N ALA A 93 7.82 4.49 6.10
CA ALA A 93 8.93 4.13 6.98
C ALA A 93 10.25 4.22 6.25
N SER A 94 11.21 4.96 6.82
CA SER A 94 12.60 4.92 6.42
C SER A 94 13.29 3.77 7.15
N VAL A 95 13.91 2.84 6.42
CA VAL A 95 14.44 1.60 6.99
C VAL A 95 15.91 1.40 6.64
N ASP A 96 16.72 1.00 7.62
CA ASP A 96 18.16 0.74 7.44
C ASP A 96 18.39 -0.68 6.89
N ALA A 97 18.13 -0.85 5.60
CA ALA A 97 18.36 -2.10 4.87
C ALA A 97 18.46 -1.88 3.37
N GLU A 98 18.93 -2.89 2.65
CA GLU A 98 18.95 -2.86 1.18
C GLU A 98 17.54 -2.89 0.58
N ALA A 99 17.27 -1.98 -0.36
CA ALA A 99 15.94 -1.76 -0.93
C ALA A 99 15.34 -3.01 -1.59
N ILE A 100 16.14 -3.82 -2.28
CA ILE A 100 15.70 -5.08 -2.92
C ILE A 100 15.26 -6.06 -1.84
N ARG A 101 16.07 -6.27 -0.78
CA ARG A 101 15.71 -7.15 0.33
C ARG A 101 14.41 -6.73 1.01
N VAL A 102 14.24 -5.42 1.26
CA VAL A 102 13.00 -4.89 1.84
C VAL A 102 11.82 -5.18 0.91
N LYS A 103 11.96 -4.96 -0.41
CA LYS A 103 10.86 -5.23 -1.35
C LYS A 103 10.52 -6.72 -1.43
N GLU A 104 11.51 -7.61 -1.38
CA GLU A 104 11.26 -9.06 -1.31
C GLU A 104 10.37 -9.42 -0.11
N LEU A 105 10.70 -8.90 1.07
CA LEU A 105 9.91 -9.11 2.29
C LEU A 105 8.49 -8.54 2.17
N MET A 106 8.35 -7.34 1.61
CA MET A 106 7.03 -6.72 1.40
C MET A 106 6.18 -7.52 0.41
N CYS A 107 6.78 -8.08 -0.64
CA CYS A 107 6.09 -8.95 -1.57
C CYS A 107 5.57 -10.24 -0.90
N LEU A 108 6.31 -10.81 0.05
CA LEU A 108 5.84 -11.96 0.82
C LEU A 108 4.58 -11.63 1.64
N ILE A 109 4.50 -10.42 2.20
CA ILE A 109 3.30 -9.94 2.90
C ILE A 109 2.12 -9.77 1.94
N GLU A 110 2.36 -9.17 0.77
CA GLU A 110 1.32 -8.98 -0.27
C GLU A 110 0.79 -10.31 -0.82
N ASP A 111 1.62 -11.35 -0.87
CA ASP A 111 1.29 -12.65 -1.46
C ASP A 111 0.92 -13.72 -0.40
N ALA A 112 0.96 -13.40 0.90
CA ALA A 112 0.74 -14.35 1.99
C ALA A 112 -0.68 -14.94 1.99
N ASP A 113 -1.69 -14.12 1.71
CA ASP A 113 -3.10 -14.50 1.71
C ASP A 113 -3.94 -13.54 0.87
N ARG A 114 -5.26 -13.73 0.87
CA ARG A 114 -6.17 -12.85 0.13
C ARG A 114 -6.21 -11.41 0.68
N LEU A 115 -6.04 -11.22 1.99
CA LEU A 115 -5.97 -9.88 2.57
C LEU A 115 -4.73 -9.14 2.10
N GLY A 116 -3.58 -9.81 2.05
CA GLY A 116 -2.33 -9.26 1.52
C GLY A 116 -2.46 -8.75 0.07
N ARG A 117 -3.35 -9.35 -0.72
CA ARG A 117 -3.64 -8.92 -2.10
C ARG A 117 -4.25 -7.53 -2.21
N ILE A 118 -4.84 -7.01 -1.13
CA ILE A 118 -5.39 -5.64 -1.06
C ILE A 118 -4.28 -4.64 -0.73
N PHE A 119 -3.16 -5.08 -0.18
CA PHE A 119 -2.05 -4.23 0.21
C PHE A 119 -1.28 -3.76 -1.03
N ASP A 120 -0.84 -2.52 -0.99
CA ASP A 120 0.03 -1.90 -1.98
C ASP A 120 1.25 -1.34 -1.24
N ILE A 121 2.36 -2.10 -1.28
CA ILE A 121 3.57 -1.81 -0.51
C ILE A 121 4.70 -1.50 -1.47
N ASP A 122 4.90 -0.23 -1.75
CA ASP A 122 6.03 0.26 -2.55
C ASP A 122 7.28 0.38 -1.69
N VAL A 123 8.44 0.12 -2.29
CA VAL A 123 9.75 0.42 -1.72
C VAL A 123 10.49 1.35 -2.68
N ILE A 124 10.86 2.53 -2.16
CA ILE A 124 11.52 3.57 -2.92
C ILE A 124 12.99 3.60 -2.52
N ARG A 125 13.89 3.52 -3.50
CA ARG A 125 15.34 3.62 -3.31
C ARG A 125 15.78 5.03 -2.93
N LYS A 126 17.01 5.15 -2.45
CA LYS A 126 17.66 6.44 -2.15
C LYS A 126 17.74 7.39 -3.35
N ASP A 127 17.68 6.88 -4.58
CA ASP A 127 17.63 7.64 -5.82
C ASP A 127 16.21 8.05 -6.25
N GLY A 128 15.21 7.68 -5.45
CA GLY A 128 13.80 7.98 -5.71
C GLY A 128 13.08 6.99 -6.64
N GLN A 129 13.77 5.94 -7.11
CA GLN A 129 13.16 4.94 -7.97
C GLN A 129 12.49 3.82 -7.15
N LYS A 130 11.35 3.33 -7.63
CA LYS A 130 10.69 2.17 -7.04
C LYS A 130 11.45 0.88 -7.38
N VAL A 131 11.48 -0.05 -6.43
CA VAL A 131 11.93 -1.42 -6.68
C VAL A 131 10.76 -2.21 -7.27
N SER A 132 10.99 -2.83 -8.44
CA SER A 132 9.99 -3.71 -9.06
C SER A 132 10.22 -5.18 -8.67
N ARG A 133 9.15 -5.99 -8.71
CA ARG A 133 9.20 -7.45 -8.45
C ARG A 133 10.10 -8.19 -9.44
N GLU A 134 10.16 -7.71 -10.67
CA GLU A 134 10.92 -8.33 -11.76
C GLU A 134 12.44 -8.27 -11.52
N GLU A 135 12.91 -7.26 -10.78
CA GLU A 135 14.34 -7.08 -10.49
C GLU A 135 14.95 -8.24 -9.69
N PHE A 136 14.14 -9.00 -8.97
CA PHE A 136 14.57 -10.19 -8.22
C PHE A 136 13.78 -11.46 -8.62
N GLY A 137 13.22 -11.47 -9.82
CA GLY A 137 12.65 -12.66 -10.45
C GLY A 137 11.27 -13.08 -9.95
N MET A 138 10.56 -12.21 -9.21
CA MET A 138 9.18 -12.50 -8.84
C MET A 138 8.23 -12.18 -10.00
N PRO A 139 7.17 -13.00 -10.17
CA PRO A 139 6.17 -12.74 -11.20
C PRO A 139 5.36 -11.47 -10.90
N PRO A 140 4.76 -10.84 -11.93
CA PRO A 140 3.81 -9.76 -11.75
C PRO A 140 2.67 -10.14 -10.81
N ARG A 141 2.09 -9.13 -10.12
CA ARG A 141 0.91 -9.35 -9.26
C ARG A 141 -0.25 -9.89 -10.08
N LYS A 142 -0.91 -10.91 -9.53
CA LYS A 142 -2.17 -11.38 -10.08
C LYS A 142 -3.34 -10.47 -9.71
N CYS A 143 -4.33 -10.44 -10.56
CA CYS A 143 -5.59 -9.74 -10.32
C CYS A 143 -6.29 -10.29 -9.07
N LEU A 144 -6.96 -9.41 -8.33
CA LEU A 144 -7.75 -9.80 -7.16
C LEU A 144 -8.96 -10.67 -7.52
N MET A 145 -9.52 -10.46 -8.72
CA MET A 145 -10.76 -11.07 -9.19
C MET A 145 -10.56 -12.33 -10.06
N CYS A 146 -9.40 -12.44 -10.73
CA CYS A 146 -9.12 -13.54 -11.67
C CYS A 146 -7.61 -13.88 -11.67
N GLU A 147 -7.20 -14.86 -12.48
CA GLU A 147 -5.83 -15.35 -12.54
C GLU A 147 -4.89 -14.54 -13.46
N GLU A 148 -5.43 -13.53 -14.16
CA GLU A 148 -4.65 -12.66 -15.03
C GLU A 148 -3.76 -11.70 -14.24
N GLU A 149 -2.81 -11.07 -14.91
CA GLU A 149 -1.97 -10.04 -14.32
C GLU A 149 -2.80 -8.80 -13.94
N ALA A 150 -2.59 -8.29 -12.72
CA ALA A 150 -3.38 -7.19 -12.17
C ALA A 150 -3.37 -5.93 -13.05
N HIS A 151 -2.21 -5.59 -13.63
CA HIS A 151 -2.07 -4.40 -14.47
C HIS A 151 -2.83 -4.53 -15.81
N LEU A 152 -2.96 -5.73 -16.36
CA LEU A 152 -3.75 -5.97 -17.58
C LEU A 152 -5.23 -5.78 -17.32
N CYS A 153 -5.74 -6.34 -16.20
CA CYS A 153 -7.14 -6.14 -15.80
C CYS A 153 -7.45 -4.66 -15.50
N ALA A 154 -6.53 -3.95 -14.85
CA ALA A 154 -6.68 -2.53 -14.57
C ALA A 154 -6.70 -1.70 -15.87
N ARG A 155 -5.77 -1.95 -16.79
CA ARG A 155 -5.68 -1.26 -18.08
C ARG A 155 -6.92 -1.50 -18.95
N ASN A 156 -7.37 -2.74 -19.00
CA ASN A 156 -8.51 -3.16 -19.83
C ASN A 156 -9.86 -2.92 -19.15
N ARG A 157 -9.89 -2.48 -17.89
CA ARG A 157 -11.09 -2.33 -17.06
C ARG A 157 -11.95 -3.60 -17.08
N THR A 158 -11.30 -4.77 -16.92
CA THR A 158 -11.92 -6.09 -17.07
C THR A 158 -13.03 -6.33 -16.06
N HIS A 159 -12.90 -5.79 -14.85
CA HIS A 159 -13.86 -5.97 -13.75
C HIS A 159 -14.55 -4.66 -13.40
N ALA A 160 -15.83 -4.73 -13.10
CA ALA A 160 -16.59 -3.57 -12.64
C ALA A 160 -16.15 -3.15 -11.23
N VAL A 161 -16.05 -1.83 -10.99
CA VAL A 161 -15.61 -1.29 -9.70
C VAL A 161 -16.49 -1.78 -8.54
N PRO A 162 -17.84 -1.81 -8.64
CA PRO A 162 -18.68 -2.32 -7.55
C PRO A 162 -18.38 -3.78 -7.18
N ASP A 163 -18.10 -4.63 -8.16
CA ASP A 163 -17.76 -6.05 -7.93
C ASP A 163 -16.43 -6.20 -7.21
N MET A 164 -15.42 -5.39 -7.60
CA MET A 164 -14.13 -5.36 -6.93
C MET A 164 -14.24 -4.88 -5.48
N VAL A 165 -15.02 -3.84 -5.22
CA VAL A 165 -15.26 -3.33 -3.85
C VAL A 165 -15.99 -4.37 -3.01
N ALA A 166 -17.04 -5.03 -3.55
CA ALA A 166 -17.74 -6.10 -2.87
C ALA A 166 -16.83 -7.28 -2.51
N GLU A 167 -15.90 -7.63 -3.40
CA GLU A 167 -14.92 -8.67 -3.12
C GLU A 167 -13.92 -8.27 -2.03
N ILE A 168 -13.46 -7.01 -2.03
CA ILE A 168 -12.59 -6.49 -0.97
C ILE A 168 -13.27 -6.58 0.40
N HIS A 169 -14.53 -6.18 0.52
CA HIS A 169 -15.30 -6.32 1.76
C HIS A 169 -15.40 -7.78 2.22
N ARG A 170 -15.68 -8.72 1.29
CA ARG A 170 -15.70 -10.17 1.61
C ARG A 170 -14.36 -10.69 2.10
N ILE A 171 -13.26 -10.24 1.49
CA ILE A 171 -11.92 -10.64 1.91
C ILE A 171 -11.61 -10.12 3.31
N ILE A 172 -11.94 -8.87 3.61
CA ILE A 172 -11.72 -8.28 4.93
C ILE A 172 -12.58 -9.00 5.99
N GLU A 173 -13.85 -9.25 5.69
CA GLU A 173 -14.76 -9.96 6.60
C GLU A 173 -14.26 -11.38 6.90
N ALA A 174 -13.76 -12.09 5.89
CA ALA A 174 -13.21 -13.44 6.07
C ALA A 174 -11.88 -13.48 6.83
N ALA A 175 -11.16 -12.36 6.90
CA ALA A 175 -9.86 -12.26 7.58
C ALA A 175 -9.95 -11.79 9.04
N ARG A 176 -11.12 -11.29 9.47
CA ARG A 176 -11.41 -10.88 10.85
C ARG A 176 -11.69 -12.07 11.74
#